data_fc891c126080aa7c39070d32200e551f
#
_entry.id   fc891c126080aa7c39070d32200e551f
#
_cell.length_a   1.000
_cell.length_b   1.000
_cell.length_c   1.000
_cell.angle_alpha   90.00
_cell.angle_beta   90.00
_cell.angle_gamma   90.00
#
_symmetry.space_group_name_H-M   'P 1'
#
loop_
_entity.id
_entity.type
_entity.pdbx_description
1 polymer ?
#
loop_
_entity_poly.entity_id
_entity_poly.type
_entity_poly.pdbx_seq_one_letter_code
_entity_poly.pdbx_strand_id
1 'polypeptide(L)'
;MDRSDVYNHSYMPYIVKWGKTVCWVLLPLIYLPTIALLVVYGAKMPLDATVNGIIAILSASFAVYLSEPLSVFPILGTPGLYLICISGNSKQIRVPAALMAQDGAGVEQGTPEGGIMSSIGVATSMFISILVMTVMIFMGKWILGALPDPVVA
;
A
#
# COMPACT_ATOMS: atom_id res chain seq x y z
N MET A 1 -23.51 14.92 -21.06
CA MET A 1 -22.17 14.41 -20.83
C MET A 1 -22.34 13.05 -20.17
N ASP A 2 -21.94 12.00 -20.85
CA ASP A 2 -22.14 10.66 -20.33
C ASP A 2 -21.19 10.42 -19.15
N ARG A 3 -21.62 9.66 -18.14
CA ARG A 3 -20.82 9.39 -16.91
C ARG A 3 -19.49 8.72 -17.26
N SER A 4 -19.49 7.87 -18.28
CA SER A 4 -18.29 7.21 -18.82
C SER A 4 -17.29 8.21 -19.41
N ASP A 5 -17.75 9.29 -20.05
CA ASP A 5 -16.89 10.33 -20.62
C ASP A 5 -16.18 11.13 -19.54
N VAL A 6 -16.86 11.50 -18.46
CA VAL A 6 -16.25 12.21 -17.32
C VAL A 6 -15.20 11.33 -16.64
N TYR A 7 -15.47 10.04 -16.47
CA TYR A 7 -14.53 9.10 -15.88
C TYR A 7 -13.25 8.98 -16.72
N ASN A 8 -13.40 8.75 -18.03
CA ASN A 8 -12.24 8.50 -18.90
C ASN A 8 -11.44 9.76 -19.24
N HIS A 9 -12.11 10.91 -19.43
CA HIS A 9 -11.43 12.13 -19.89
C HIS A 9 -10.98 13.07 -18.77
N SER A 10 -11.63 13.04 -17.61
CA SER A 10 -11.28 13.93 -16.49
C SER A 10 -10.65 13.20 -15.31
N TYR A 11 -11.29 12.13 -14.85
CA TYR A 11 -10.88 11.43 -13.63
C TYR A 11 -9.62 10.57 -13.84
N MET A 12 -9.61 9.73 -14.87
CA MET A 12 -8.50 8.80 -15.12
C MET A 12 -7.15 9.48 -15.39
N PRO A 13 -7.04 10.51 -16.24
CA PRO A 13 -5.77 11.20 -16.46
C PRO A 13 -5.22 11.84 -15.18
N TYR A 14 -6.12 12.38 -14.36
CA TYR A 14 -5.77 12.98 -13.08
C TYR A 14 -5.19 11.93 -12.11
N ILE A 15 -5.88 10.80 -11.93
CA ILE A 15 -5.43 9.69 -11.07
C ILE A 15 -4.09 9.13 -11.55
N VAL A 16 -3.94 8.88 -12.86
CA VAL A 16 -2.69 8.34 -13.40
C VAL A 16 -1.52 9.32 -13.21
N LYS A 17 -1.74 10.61 -13.41
CA LYS A 17 -0.71 11.64 -13.21
C LYS A 17 -0.27 11.69 -11.75
N TRP A 18 -1.22 11.81 -10.82
CA TRP A 18 -0.92 11.88 -9.39
C TRP A 18 -0.37 10.57 -8.85
N GLY A 19 -0.93 9.42 -9.26
CA GLY A 19 -0.44 8.12 -8.88
C GLY A 19 1.02 7.91 -9.26
N LYS A 20 1.39 8.23 -10.50
CA LYS A 20 2.80 8.19 -10.95
C LYS A 20 3.69 9.12 -10.14
N THR A 21 3.27 10.37 -9.94
CA THR A 21 4.06 11.35 -9.18
C THR A 21 4.32 10.88 -7.76
N VAL A 22 3.29 10.40 -7.07
CA VAL A 22 3.41 9.89 -5.70
C VAL A 22 4.30 8.65 -5.64
N CYS A 23 4.17 7.70 -6.57
CA CYS A 23 5.05 6.54 -6.66
C CYS A 23 6.52 6.95 -6.84
N TRP A 24 6.82 7.93 -7.71
CA TRP A 24 8.17 8.43 -7.91
C TRP A 24 8.75 9.12 -6.67
N VAL A 25 7.93 9.83 -5.91
CA VAL A 25 8.35 10.46 -4.64
C VAL A 25 8.57 9.43 -3.53
N LEU A 26 7.73 8.39 -3.48
CA LEU A 26 7.85 7.35 -2.47
C LEU A 26 9.07 6.45 -2.66
N LEU A 27 9.53 6.23 -3.90
CA LEU A 27 10.70 5.42 -4.18
C LEU A 27 11.95 5.86 -3.36
N PRO A 28 12.43 7.11 -3.43
CA PRO A 28 13.55 7.54 -2.61
C PRO A 28 13.22 7.55 -1.11
N LEU A 29 11.97 7.79 -0.74
CA LEU A 29 11.56 7.83 0.67
C LEU A 29 11.66 6.45 1.34
N ILE A 30 11.38 5.37 0.61
CA ILE A 30 11.52 3.99 1.10
C ILE A 30 13.00 3.66 1.43
N TYR A 31 13.95 4.21 0.68
CA TYR A 31 15.37 4.00 0.94
C TYR A 31 15.95 4.90 2.05
N LEU A 32 15.21 5.91 2.48
CA LEU A 32 15.67 6.88 3.48
C LEU A 32 16.10 6.23 4.80
N PRO A 33 15.37 5.27 5.41
CA PRO A 33 15.82 4.58 6.61
C PRO A 33 17.14 3.82 6.41
N THR A 34 17.29 3.16 5.27
CA THR A 34 18.53 2.42 4.93
C THR A 34 19.72 3.37 4.77
N ILE A 35 19.50 4.49 4.07
CA ILE A 35 20.53 5.53 3.90
C ILE A 35 20.89 6.14 5.25
N ALA A 36 19.91 6.43 6.11
CA ALA A 36 20.16 6.94 7.45
C ALA A 36 20.99 5.99 8.30
N LEU A 37 20.71 4.69 8.25
CA LEU A 37 21.52 3.67 8.94
C LEU A 37 22.99 3.63 8.42
N LEU A 38 23.18 3.71 7.11
CA LEU A 38 24.52 3.74 6.52
C LEU A 38 25.33 4.96 6.93
N VAL A 39 24.67 6.13 6.93
CA VAL A 39 25.35 7.41 7.24
C VAL A 39 25.59 7.57 8.73
N VAL A 40 24.59 7.28 9.58
CA VAL A 40 24.69 7.49 11.05
C VAL A 40 25.55 6.44 11.72
N TYR A 41 25.42 5.17 11.32
CA TYR A 41 26.15 4.06 11.97
C TYR A 41 27.40 3.64 11.20
N GLY A 42 27.70 4.24 10.05
CA GLY A 42 28.87 3.90 9.25
C GLY A 42 28.89 2.43 8.80
N ALA A 43 27.71 1.81 8.66
CA ALA A 43 27.60 0.40 8.31
C ALA A 43 28.21 0.15 6.93
N LYS A 44 29.21 -0.74 6.88
CA LYS A 44 29.83 -1.15 5.62
C LYS A 44 28.93 -2.21 4.97
N MET A 45 28.40 -1.92 3.82
CA MET A 45 27.66 -2.89 3.01
C MET A 45 28.64 -3.62 2.07
N PRO A 46 28.91 -4.90 2.28
CA PRO A 46 29.69 -5.68 1.31
C PRO A 46 28.82 -5.84 0.03
N LEU A 47 29.35 -5.37 -1.09
CA LEU A 47 28.64 -5.37 -2.39
C LEU A 47 28.14 -6.76 -2.77
N ASP A 48 28.97 -7.78 -2.57
CA ASP A 48 28.62 -9.17 -2.91
C ASP A 48 27.40 -9.67 -2.12
N ALA A 49 27.36 -9.43 -0.81
CA ALA A 49 26.22 -9.82 0.02
C ALA A 49 24.95 -9.04 -0.34
N THR A 50 25.10 -7.76 -0.69
CA THR A 50 23.99 -6.92 -1.10
C THR A 50 23.39 -7.39 -2.42
N VAL A 51 24.22 -7.64 -3.44
CA VAL A 51 23.77 -8.10 -4.75
C VAL A 51 23.13 -9.48 -4.65
N ASN A 52 23.76 -10.42 -3.93
CA ASN A 52 23.18 -11.75 -3.72
C ASN A 52 21.85 -11.69 -2.96
N GLY A 53 21.73 -10.84 -1.95
CA GLY A 53 20.48 -10.60 -1.23
C GLY A 53 19.38 -10.05 -2.11
N ILE A 54 19.67 -9.07 -2.97
CA ILE A 54 18.72 -8.51 -3.93
C ILE A 54 18.25 -9.60 -4.92
N ILE A 55 19.17 -10.38 -5.49
CA ILE A 55 18.82 -11.45 -6.42
C ILE A 55 17.94 -12.50 -5.74
N ALA A 56 18.28 -12.91 -4.51
CA ALA A 56 17.50 -13.88 -3.75
C ALA A 56 16.07 -13.39 -3.48
N ILE A 57 15.90 -12.13 -3.03
CA ILE A 57 14.59 -11.54 -2.77
C ILE A 57 13.78 -11.39 -4.05
N LEU A 58 14.39 -10.87 -5.12
CA LEU A 58 13.72 -10.73 -6.40
C LEU A 58 13.25 -12.08 -6.96
N SER A 59 14.11 -13.10 -6.90
CA SER A 59 13.78 -14.45 -7.39
C SER A 59 12.63 -15.08 -6.60
N ALA A 60 12.66 -14.97 -5.27
CA ALA A 60 11.63 -15.52 -4.40
C ALA A 60 10.28 -14.79 -4.53
N SER A 61 10.32 -13.48 -4.75
CA SER A 61 9.11 -12.64 -4.72
C SER A 61 8.56 -12.31 -6.11
N PHE A 62 9.28 -12.64 -7.18
CA PHE A 62 8.92 -12.26 -8.56
C PHE A 62 7.51 -12.69 -8.95
N ALA A 63 7.16 -13.95 -8.68
CA ALA A 63 5.83 -14.49 -8.99
C ALA A 63 4.71 -13.75 -8.24
N VAL A 64 4.96 -13.37 -6.98
CA VAL A 64 3.99 -12.65 -6.15
C VAL A 64 3.82 -11.22 -6.67
N TYR A 65 4.91 -10.51 -6.95
CA TYR A 65 4.87 -9.15 -7.49
C TYR A 65 4.16 -9.05 -8.84
N LEU A 66 4.23 -10.09 -9.66
CA LEU A 66 3.53 -10.12 -10.93
C LEU A 66 2.06 -10.52 -10.79
N SER A 67 1.77 -11.53 -9.96
CA SER A 67 0.41 -12.07 -9.82
C SER A 67 -0.51 -11.16 -8.99
N GLU A 68 0.04 -10.40 -8.05
CA GLU A 68 -0.77 -9.56 -7.15
C GLU A 68 -1.50 -8.43 -7.89
N PRO A 69 -0.84 -7.57 -8.68
CA PRO A 69 -1.53 -6.54 -9.46
C PRO A 69 -2.56 -7.11 -10.44
N LEU A 70 -2.22 -8.23 -11.10
CA LEU A 70 -3.10 -8.88 -12.06
C LEU A 70 -4.38 -9.41 -11.41
N SER A 71 -4.27 -10.00 -10.21
CA SER A 71 -5.43 -10.55 -9.49
C SER A 71 -6.34 -9.48 -8.90
N VAL A 72 -5.79 -8.33 -8.53
CA VAL A 72 -6.50 -7.26 -7.81
C VAL A 72 -7.07 -6.21 -8.76
N PHE A 73 -6.46 -6.03 -9.93
CA PHE A 73 -6.87 -5.05 -10.93
C PHE A 73 -8.35 -5.13 -11.35
N PRO A 74 -8.94 -6.32 -11.64
CA PRO A 74 -10.34 -6.42 -12.03
C PRO A 74 -11.32 -5.93 -10.94
N ILE A 75 -10.93 -6.05 -9.68
CA ILE A 75 -11.77 -5.69 -8.52
C ILE A 75 -11.70 -4.19 -8.24
N LEU A 76 -10.49 -3.64 -8.26
CA LEU A 76 -10.22 -2.29 -7.78
C LEU A 76 -10.19 -1.23 -8.89
N GLY A 77 -9.94 -1.66 -10.12
CA GLY A 77 -9.64 -0.74 -11.21
C GLY A 77 -8.31 0.00 -11.03
N THR A 78 -7.99 0.86 -11.98
CA THR A 78 -6.73 1.64 -11.95
C THR A 78 -6.57 2.52 -10.70
N PRO A 79 -7.60 3.27 -10.25
CA PRO A 79 -7.45 4.15 -9.10
C PRO A 79 -7.16 3.39 -7.79
N GLY A 80 -7.90 2.31 -7.54
CA GLY A 80 -7.70 1.48 -6.36
C GLY A 80 -6.35 0.77 -6.36
N LEU A 81 -5.86 0.37 -7.53
CA LEU A 81 -4.54 -0.26 -7.66
C LEU A 81 -3.40 0.69 -7.25
N TYR A 82 -3.43 1.96 -7.67
CA TYR A 82 -2.43 2.95 -7.23
C TYR A 82 -2.44 3.12 -5.71
N LEU A 83 -3.62 3.21 -5.10
CA LEU A 83 -3.74 3.35 -3.64
C LEU A 83 -3.18 2.14 -2.90
N ILE A 84 -3.40 0.94 -3.41
CA ILE A 84 -2.84 -0.29 -2.81
C ILE A 84 -1.33 -0.34 -2.96
N CYS A 85 -0.78 -0.02 -4.13
CA CYS A 85 0.67 0.03 -4.34
C CYS A 85 1.38 0.98 -3.37
N ILE A 86 0.72 2.07 -2.99
CA ILE A 86 1.25 3.04 -2.02
C ILE A 86 1.10 2.56 -0.58
N SER A 87 -0.04 1.97 -0.24
CA SER A 87 -0.38 1.65 1.15
C SER A 87 0.07 0.28 1.63
N GLY A 88 0.42 -0.62 0.72
CA GLY A 88 0.68 -2.02 1.06
C GLY A 88 -0.53 -2.75 1.65
N ASN A 89 -0.31 -3.99 2.12
CA ASN A 89 -1.34 -4.84 2.75
C ASN A 89 -2.63 -4.99 1.93
N SER A 90 -2.44 -5.26 0.63
CA SER A 90 -3.50 -5.26 -0.37
C SER A 90 -4.57 -6.31 -0.09
N LYS A 91 -4.20 -7.57 0.08
CA LYS A 91 -5.14 -8.69 0.11
C LYS A 91 -5.93 -8.80 1.41
N GLN A 92 -5.32 -8.46 2.55
CA GLN A 92 -5.93 -8.71 3.86
C GLN A 92 -6.92 -7.61 4.28
N ILE A 93 -6.65 -6.36 3.94
CA ILE A 93 -7.44 -5.22 4.41
C ILE A 93 -8.04 -4.42 3.26
N ARG A 94 -7.24 -4.11 2.22
CA ARG A 94 -7.64 -3.16 1.18
C ARG A 94 -8.67 -3.73 0.22
N VAL A 95 -8.48 -4.97 -0.23
CA VAL A 95 -9.44 -5.64 -1.13
C VAL A 95 -10.78 -5.87 -0.44
N PRO A 96 -10.86 -6.44 0.77
CA PRO A 96 -12.13 -6.54 1.49
C PRO A 96 -12.84 -5.19 1.69
N ALA A 97 -12.09 -4.14 2.05
CA ALA A 97 -12.65 -2.80 2.23
C ALA A 97 -13.23 -2.22 0.93
N ALA A 98 -12.54 -2.45 -0.19
CA ALA A 98 -13.03 -2.04 -1.50
C ALA A 98 -14.32 -2.78 -1.90
N LEU A 99 -14.34 -4.11 -1.70
CA LEU A 99 -15.51 -4.94 -1.98
C LEU A 99 -16.72 -4.52 -1.14
N MET A 100 -16.52 -4.29 0.14
CA MET A 100 -17.61 -3.82 1.03
C MET A 100 -18.12 -2.43 0.62
N ALA A 101 -17.25 -1.54 0.14
CA ALA A 101 -17.67 -0.23 -0.35
C ALA A 101 -18.46 -0.34 -1.66
N GLN A 102 -18.07 -1.23 -2.57
CA GLN A 102 -18.82 -1.50 -3.81
C GLN A 102 -20.18 -2.13 -3.52
N ASP A 103 -20.23 -3.13 -2.67
CA ASP A 103 -21.46 -3.82 -2.27
C ASP A 103 -22.42 -2.86 -1.56
N GLY A 104 -21.94 -2.10 -0.59
CA GLY A 104 -22.72 -1.09 0.11
C GLY A 104 -23.28 0.02 -0.77
N ALA A 105 -22.61 0.31 -1.90
CA ALA A 105 -23.07 1.28 -2.89
C ALA A 105 -23.95 0.64 -3.99
N GLY A 106 -24.08 -0.67 -4.03
CA GLY A 106 -24.83 -1.40 -5.06
C GLY A 106 -24.22 -1.26 -6.47
N VAL A 107 -22.90 -1.14 -6.57
CA VAL A 107 -22.17 -0.99 -7.84
C VAL A 107 -21.38 -2.24 -8.17
N GLU A 108 -21.32 -2.58 -9.47
CA GLU A 108 -20.63 -3.77 -9.94
C GLU A 108 -19.12 -3.55 -10.06
N GLN A 109 -18.36 -4.63 -9.83
CA GLN A 109 -16.92 -4.64 -10.03
C GLN A 109 -16.57 -4.43 -11.51
N GLY A 110 -15.43 -3.77 -11.77
CA GLY A 110 -14.99 -3.50 -13.13
C GLY A 110 -15.72 -2.35 -13.85
N THR A 111 -16.72 -1.75 -13.23
CA THR A 111 -17.40 -0.57 -13.74
C THR A 111 -16.67 0.72 -13.32
N PRO A 112 -16.85 1.85 -14.03
CA PRO A 112 -16.30 3.14 -13.62
C PRO A 112 -16.73 3.55 -12.20
N GLU A 113 -17.98 3.35 -11.86
CA GLU A 113 -18.55 3.61 -10.54
C GLU A 113 -17.94 2.69 -9.49
N GLY A 114 -17.79 1.40 -9.81
CA GLY A 114 -17.10 0.43 -8.96
C GLY A 114 -15.64 0.82 -8.69
N GLY A 115 -14.93 1.35 -9.68
CA GLY A 115 -13.56 1.87 -9.53
C GLY A 115 -13.46 3.07 -8.58
N ILE A 116 -14.43 3.96 -8.59
CA ILE A 116 -14.50 5.10 -7.68
C ILE A 116 -14.80 4.61 -6.26
N MET A 117 -15.81 3.75 -6.10
CA MET A 117 -16.20 3.24 -4.77
C MET A 117 -15.11 2.38 -4.14
N SER A 118 -14.40 1.56 -4.92
CA SER A 118 -13.23 0.83 -4.42
C SER A 118 -12.14 1.77 -3.90
N SER A 119 -11.89 2.88 -4.60
CA SER A 119 -10.90 3.87 -4.17
C SER A 119 -11.28 4.52 -2.84
N ILE A 120 -12.56 4.84 -2.65
CA ILE A 120 -13.09 5.39 -1.39
C ILE A 120 -12.93 4.35 -0.26
N GLY A 121 -13.29 3.09 -0.50
CA GLY A 121 -13.13 2.01 0.46
C GLY A 121 -11.68 1.79 0.88
N VAL A 122 -10.77 1.76 -0.09
CA VAL A 122 -9.33 1.66 0.18
C VAL A 122 -8.83 2.86 0.97
N ALA A 123 -9.17 4.09 0.57
CA ALA A 123 -8.76 5.30 1.27
C ALA A 123 -9.25 5.32 2.73
N THR A 124 -10.53 5.00 2.95
CA THR A 124 -11.11 4.90 4.29
C THR A 124 -10.37 3.88 5.15
N SER A 125 -10.06 2.71 4.58
CA SER A 125 -9.30 1.67 5.29
C SER A 125 -7.87 2.11 5.64
N MET A 126 -7.25 2.99 4.84
CA MET A 126 -5.95 3.58 5.16
C MET A 126 -6.03 4.46 6.40
N PHE A 127 -7.01 5.37 6.47
CA PHE A 127 -7.20 6.24 7.63
C PHE A 127 -7.44 5.43 8.91
N ILE A 128 -8.30 4.41 8.84
CA ILE A 128 -8.55 3.52 9.98
C ILE A 128 -7.25 2.81 10.40
N SER A 129 -6.47 2.28 9.44
CA SER A 129 -5.20 1.62 9.76
C SER A 129 -4.20 2.55 10.43
N ILE A 130 -4.07 3.79 9.95
CA ILE A 130 -3.18 4.80 10.55
C ILE A 130 -3.64 5.13 11.98
N LEU A 131 -4.94 5.29 12.17
CA LEU A 131 -5.51 5.59 13.49
C LEU A 131 -5.24 4.44 14.47
N VAL A 132 -5.52 3.20 14.07
CA VAL A 132 -5.26 2.01 14.89
C VAL A 132 -3.78 1.89 15.22
N MET A 133 -2.89 2.02 14.22
CA MET A 133 -1.43 1.97 14.45
C MET A 133 -0.97 3.06 15.40
N THR A 134 -1.48 4.27 15.26
CA THR A 134 -1.16 5.40 16.17
C THR A 134 -1.57 5.08 17.60
N VAL A 135 -2.79 4.60 17.79
CA VAL A 135 -3.28 4.18 19.12
C VAL A 135 -2.39 3.07 19.69
N MET A 136 -2.06 2.05 18.89
CA MET A 136 -1.21 0.94 19.33
C MET A 136 0.20 1.40 19.72
N ILE A 137 0.79 2.37 19.03
CA ILE A 137 2.10 2.93 19.37
C ILE A 137 2.04 3.63 20.75
N PHE A 138 1.01 4.43 20.99
CA PHE A 138 0.84 5.10 22.31
C PHE A 138 0.54 4.11 23.43
N MET A 139 -0.31 3.11 23.17
CA MET A 139 -0.62 2.06 24.14
C MET A 139 0.54 1.09 24.35
N GLY A 140 1.40 0.88 23.37
CA GLY A 140 2.52 -0.06 23.44
C GLY A 140 3.46 0.21 24.61
N LYS A 141 3.76 1.49 24.87
CA LYS A 141 4.55 1.88 26.06
C LYS A 141 3.89 1.46 27.37
N TRP A 142 2.58 1.60 27.47
CA TRP A 142 1.81 1.21 28.65
C TRP A 142 1.77 -0.30 28.83
N ILE A 143 1.56 -1.03 27.75
CA ILE A 143 1.51 -2.49 27.74
C ILE A 143 2.87 -3.07 28.12
N LEU A 144 3.95 -2.55 27.52
CA LEU A 144 5.31 -2.99 27.84
C LEU A 144 5.70 -2.71 29.29
N GLY A 145 5.27 -1.58 29.85
CA GLY A 145 5.50 -1.26 31.26
C GLY A 145 4.66 -2.06 32.25
N ALA A 146 3.60 -2.71 31.79
CA ALA A 146 2.75 -3.58 32.62
C ALA A 146 3.14 -5.06 32.54
N LEU A 147 4.03 -5.44 31.60
CA LEU A 147 4.53 -6.80 31.44
C LEU A 147 5.65 -7.08 32.46
N PRO A 148 5.65 -8.24 33.13
CA PRO A 148 6.72 -8.63 34.02
C PRO A 148 8.04 -8.85 33.26
N ASP A 149 9.17 -8.49 33.90
CA ASP A 149 10.51 -8.50 33.33
C ASP A 149 10.92 -9.76 32.51
N PRO A 150 10.48 -11.00 32.86
CA PRO A 150 10.86 -12.18 32.09
C PRO A 150 10.24 -12.28 30.69
N VAL A 151 9.30 -11.39 30.33
CA VAL A 151 8.65 -11.36 28.99
C VAL A 151 9.28 -10.28 28.10
N VAL A 152 10.02 -9.33 28.68
CA VAL A 152 10.64 -8.20 27.98
C VAL A 152 12.13 -8.46 27.69
N ALA A 153 12.73 -9.46 28.33
CA ALA A 153 14.10 -9.95 28.10
C ALA A 153 14.09 -11.02 27.00
#